data_8588e421452b54217b7bd9b81faca5ce
#
_entry.id   8588e421452b54217b7bd9b81faca5ce
#
_cell.length_a   1.000
_cell.length_b   1.000
_cell.length_c   1.000
_cell.angle_alpha   90.00
_cell.angle_beta   90.00
_cell.angle_gamma   90.00
#
_symmetry.space_group_name_H-M   'P 1'
#
loop_
_entity.id
_entity.type
_entity.pdbx_description
1 polymer ?
#
loop_
_entity_poly.entity_id
_entity_poly.type
_entity_poly.pdbx_seq_one_letter_code
_entity_poly.pdbx_strand_id
1 'polypeptide(L)'
;MSKKTKKSSASTKKNGSSWWQKLWSLTWKLSIVGIAVVSFYAIYLDQIIAQKFEGQKWHLPAQVFSRSMALYPGAAVNHPQLMAELKLLGYRKVSNPRQVGEFSASSTRIELWRRPFLHPEGNQAEQRVMISFDSEGVSSVKRMSDKRELAVFHLEP
;
A
#
# COMPACT_ATOMS: atom_id res chain seq x y z
N MET A 1 -64.81 60.82 -63.56
CA MET A 1 -63.65 59.98 -64.03
C MET A 1 -62.55 60.03 -62.96
N SER A 2 -62.41 58.96 -62.18
CA SER A 2 -61.50 58.91 -61.05
C SER A 2 -60.26 58.08 -61.42
N LYS A 3 -59.08 58.70 -61.36
CA LYS A 3 -57.81 58.02 -61.55
C LYS A 3 -57.24 57.59 -60.17
N LYS A 4 -57.21 56.28 -59.89
CA LYS A 4 -56.53 55.71 -58.75
C LYS A 4 -55.04 55.70 -59.01
N THR A 5 -54.29 56.38 -58.19
CA THR A 5 -52.84 56.29 -58.13
C THR A 5 -52.40 55.09 -57.22
N LYS A 6 -51.66 54.21 -57.79
CA LYS A 6 -51.12 53.00 -57.14
C LYS A 6 -49.80 53.34 -56.42
N LYS A 7 -49.79 53.27 -55.08
CA LYS A 7 -48.63 53.55 -54.28
C LYS A 7 -47.78 52.29 -54.21
N SER A 8 -46.62 52.33 -54.80
CA SER A 8 -45.61 51.27 -54.73
C SER A 8 -44.88 51.32 -53.38
N SER A 9 -45.04 50.32 -52.55
CA SER A 9 -44.29 50.20 -51.35
C SER A 9 -42.99 49.40 -51.63
N ALA A 10 -41.87 50.11 -51.60
CA ALA A 10 -40.57 49.47 -51.66
C ALA A 10 -40.28 48.70 -50.34
N SER A 11 -40.21 47.42 -50.46
CA SER A 11 -39.78 46.53 -49.34
C SER A 11 -38.28 46.66 -49.16
N THR A 12 -37.88 47.33 -48.08
CA THR A 12 -36.48 47.37 -47.64
C THR A 12 -36.09 46.02 -47.05
N LYS A 13 -35.40 45.22 -47.81
CA LYS A 13 -34.87 43.93 -47.43
C LYS A 13 -33.77 44.14 -46.38
N LYS A 14 -34.05 43.90 -45.09
CA LYS A 14 -33.07 43.90 -43.96
C LYS A 14 -31.99 42.79 -44.17
N ASN A 15 -30.83 43.20 -44.65
CA ASN A 15 -29.65 42.30 -44.81
C ASN A 15 -28.91 41.98 -43.48
N GLY A 16 -29.61 42.02 -42.36
CA GLY A 16 -28.98 41.71 -41.02
C GLY A 16 -28.92 40.26 -40.65
N SER A 17 -29.63 39.39 -41.37
CA SER A 17 -29.78 37.98 -40.97
C SER A 17 -28.62 37.06 -41.36
N SER A 18 -27.89 37.42 -42.43
CA SER A 18 -26.87 36.53 -43.01
C SER A 18 -25.59 36.43 -42.17
N TRP A 19 -25.20 37.47 -41.47
CA TRP A 19 -23.98 37.49 -40.66
C TRP A 19 -24.15 36.73 -39.32
N TRP A 20 -25.26 36.91 -38.65
CA TRP A 20 -25.61 36.16 -37.44
C TRP A 20 -25.75 34.67 -37.70
N GLN A 21 -26.30 34.28 -38.84
CA GLN A 21 -26.37 32.87 -39.24
C GLN A 21 -24.99 32.28 -39.50
N LYS A 22 -24.09 33.04 -40.13
CA LYS A 22 -22.68 32.60 -40.33
C LYS A 22 -21.91 32.52 -39.03
N LEU A 23 -22.11 33.49 -38.12
CA LEU A 23 -21.52 33.42 -36.77
C LEU A 23 -22.05 32.23 -36.00
N TRP A 24 -23.33 31.97 -35.98
CA TRP A 24 -23.91 30.81 -35.31
C TRP A 24 -23.40 29.50 -35.91
N SER A 25 -23.33 29.37 -37.23
CA SER A 25 -22.78 28.15 -37.87
C SER A 25 -21.29 27.97 -37.59
N LEU A 26 -20.53 29.06 -37.44
CA LEU A 26 -19.12 29.01 -37.08
C LEU A 26 -18.94 28.53 -35.61
N THR A 27 -19.74 29.12 -34.70
CA THR A 27 -19.70 28.72 -33.27
C THR A 27 -20.10 27.27 -33.09
N TRP A 28 -21.13 26.80 -33.82
CA TRP A 28 -21.53 25.39 -33.78
C TRP A 28 -20.42 24.44 -34.26
N LYS A 29 -19.75 24.79 -35.38
CA LYS A 29 -18.62 24.00 -35.90
C LYS A 29 -17.44 24.01 -34.94
N LEU A 30 -17.12 25.15 -34.33
CA LEU A 30 -16.05 25.26 -33.33
C LEU A 30 -16.39 24.47 -32.09
N SER A 31 -17.64 24.43 -31.63
CA SER A 31 -18.10 23.63 -30.50
C SER A 31 -17.94 22.14 -30.76
N ILE A 32 -18.28 21.66 -31.95
CA ILE A 32 -18.11 20.26 -32.35
C ILE A 32 -16.62 19.86 -32.33
N VAL A 33 -15.76 20.73 -32.88
CA VAL A 33 -14.30 20.48 -32.86
C VAL A 33 -13.79 20.51 -31.43
N GLY A 34 -14.23 21.42 -30.58
CA GLY A 34 -13.87 21.48 -29.17
C GLY A 34 -14.26 20.21 -28.42
N ILE A 35 -15.48 19.72 -28.62
CA ILE A 35 -15.97 18.48 -28.01
C ILE A 35 -15.14 17.28 -28.50
N ALA A 36 -14.82 17.23 -29.80
CA ALA A 36 -14.00 16.14 -30.35
C ALA A 36 -12.59 16.13 -29.74
N VAL A 37 -11.95 17.28 -29.56
CA VAL A 37 -10.62 17.41 -28.94
C VAL A 37 -10.66 16.96 -27.47
N VAL A 38 -11.67 17.42 -26.71
CA VAL A 38 -11.83 17.03 -25.30
C VAL A 38 -12.10 15.52 -25.17
N SER A 39 -12.93 14.96 -26.04
CA SER A 39 -13.20 13.52 -26.03
C SER A 39 -11.96 12.69 -26.37
N PHE A 40 -11.19 13.14 -27.35
CA PHE A 40 -9.92 12.46 -27.70
C PHE A 40 -8.90 12.53 -26.56
N TYR A 41 -8.82 13.69 -25.89
CA TYR A 41 -7.97 13.87 -24.72
C TYR A 41 -8.41 13.01 -23.54
N ALA A 42 -9.71 12.89 -23.30
CA ALA A 42 -10.25 12.02 -22.26
C ALA A 42 -9.92 10.55 -22.50
N ILE A 43 -10.07 10.07 -23.75
CA ILE A 43 -9.70 8.70 -24.12
C ILE A 43 -8.19 8.48 -23.95
N TYR A 44 -7.37 9.47 -24.32
CA TYR A 44 -5.92 9.40 -24.13
C TYR A 44 -5.53 9.31 -22.65
N LEU A 45 -6.18 10.11 -21.78
CA LEU A 45 -5.97 10.02 -20.33
C LEU A 45 -6.41 8.67 -19.77
N ASP A 46 -7.55 8.15 -20.23
CA ASP A 46 -8.08 6.86 -19.77
C ASP A 46 -7.10 5.73 -20.06
N GLN A 47 -6.47 5.72 -21.22
CA GLN A 47 -5.44 4.72 -21.57
C GLN A 47 -4.18 4.82 -20.68
N ILE A 48 -3.75 6.04 -20.32
CA ILE A 48 -2.60 6.24 -19.44
C ILE A 48 -2.93 5.79 -18.01
N ILE A 49 -4.14 6.06 -17.56
CA ILE A 49 -4.61 5.67 -16.23
C ILE A 49 -4.78 4.14 -16.18
N ALA A 50 -5.44 3.54 -17.17
CA ALA A 50 -5.63 2.11 -17.26
C ALA A 50 -4.29 1.36 -17.23
N GLN A 51 -3.27 1.78 -18.00
CA GLN A 51 -1.96 1.17 -18.00
C GLN A 51 -1.23 1.28 -16.64
N LYS A 52 -1.39 2.40 -15.92
CA LYS A 52 -0.82 2.56 -14.58
C LYS A 52 -1.54 1.74 -13.52
N PHE A 53 -2.84 1.54 -13.65
CA PHE A 53 -3.63 0.76 -12.69
C PHE A 53 -3.68 -0.74 -13.03
N GLU A 54 -3.60 -1.15 -14.29
CA GLU A 54 -3.50 -2.57 -14.67
C GLU A 54 -2.13 -3.18 -14.39
N GLY A 55 -1.05 -2.38 -14.42
CA GLY A 55 0.29 -2.83 -14.04
C GLY A 55 0.46 -3.07 -12.53
N GLN A 56 -0.39 -2.51 -11.71
CA GLN A 56 -0.46 -2.76 -10.28
C GLN A 56 -1.76 -3.52 -9.93
N LYS A 57 -2.02 -4.61 -10.63
CA LYS A 57 -2.88 -5.64 -10.04
C LYS A 57 -2.22 -5.98 -8.72
N TRP A 58 -2.89 -5.57 -7.67
CA TRP A 58 -2.61 -5.87 -6.28
C TRP A 58 -2.44 -7.38 -6.09
N HIS A 59 -1.33 -7.92 -6.58
CA HIS A 59 -0.74 -9.13 -6.06
C HIS A 59 -0.02 -8.77 -4.74
N LEU A 60 -0.74 -8.03 -3.89
CA LEU A 60 -0.52 -8.23 -2.49
C LEU A 60 -1.21 -9.57 -2.22
N PRO A 61 -0.48 -10.69 -2.15
CA PRO A 61 -1.03 -11.83 -1.45
C PRO A 61 -1.46 -11.21 -0.12
N ALA A 62 -2.70 -11.39 0.27
CA ALA A 62 -3.13 -11.08 1.62
C ALA A 62 -2.24 -11.96 2.51
N GLN A 63 -1.06 -11.46 2.85
CA GLN A 63 -0.20 -12.08 3.83
C GLN A 63 -0.92 -11.82 5.13
N VAL A 64 -1.66 -12.81 5.57
CA VAL A 64 -2.17 -12.86 6.94
C VAL A 64 -0.91 -12.98 7.79
N PHE A 65 -0.35 -11.83 8.19
CA PHE A 65 0.70 -11.82 9.18
C PHE A 65 0.04 -12.26 10.49
N SER A 66 0.27 -13.49 10.86
CA SER A 66 0.07 -13.93 12.22
C SER A 66 0.90 -13.00 13.12
N ARG A 67 0.39 -12.65 14.28
CA ARG A 67 0.99 -11.67 15.17
C ARG A 67 2.38 -12.15 15.63
N SER A 68 3.44 -11.56 15.07
CA SER A 68 4.80 -11.81 15.56
C SER A 68 4.94 -11.33 17.00
N MET A 69 5.54 -12.15 17.85
CA MET A 69 5.80 -11.77 19.24
C MET A 69 7.04 -10.88 19.29
N ALA A 70 6.87 -9.66 19.77
CA ALA A 70 7.97 -8.73 20.02
C ALA A 70 8.53 -8.92 21.43
N LEU A 71 9.81 -9.20 21.55
CA LEU A 71 10.54 -9.36 22.81
C LEU A 71 11.51 -8.19 22.96
N TYR A 72 11.38 -7.46 24.05
CA TYR A 72 12.21 -6.30 24.38
C TYR A 72 12.42 -6.25 25.91
N PRO A 73 13.47 -5.59 26.40
CA PRO A 73 13.66 -5.40 27.83
C PRO A 73 12.44 -4.72 28.46
N GLY A 74 11.86 -5.33 29.50
CA GLY A 74 10.60 -4.88 30.13
C GLY A 74 9.32 -5.46 29.52
N ALA A 75 9.42 -6.35 28.50
CA ALA A 75 8.23 -7.04 28.01
C ALA A 75 7.67 -7.99 29.07
N ALA A 76 6.34 -7.89 29.31
CA ALA A 76 5.62 -8.72 30.28
C ALA A 76 5.41 -10.16 29.76
N VAL A 77 6.48 -10.78 29.27
CA VAL A 77 6.50 -12.17 28.77
C VAL A 77 7.32 -13.02 29.76
N ASN A 78 6.66 -14.00 30.35
CA ASN A 78 7.30 -14.90 31.30
C ASN A 78 8.07 -16.03 30.62
N HIS A 79 9.10 -16.52 31.28
CA HIS A 79 9.89 -17.66 30.81
C HIS A 79 9.02 -18.87 30.36
N PRO A 80 8.01 -19.36 31.13
CA PRO A 80 7.17 -20.47 30.71
C PRO A 80 6.28 -20.12 29.49
N GLN A 81 5.83 -18.87 29.35
CA GLN A 81 5.06 -18.41 28.19
C GLN A 81 5.90 -18.47 26.91
N LEU A 82 7.12 -17.95 26.94
CA LEU A 82 8.01 -18.03 25.77
C LEU A 82 8.36 -19.49 25.44
N MET A 83 8.57 -20.36 26.44
CA MET A 83 8.78 -21.80 26.19
C MET A 83 7.57 -22.45 25.51
N ALA A 84 6.34 -22.10 25.90
CA ALA A 84 5.13 -22.63 25.30
C ALA A 84 5.02 -22.18 23.84
N GLU A 85 5.28 -20.90 23.58
CA GLU A 85 5.26 -20.32 22.24
C GLU A 85 6.28 -20.96 21.30
N LEU A 86 7.52 -21.12 21.76
CA LEU A 86 8.57 -21.82 21.00
C LEU A 86 8.19 -23.26 20.65
N LYS A 87 7.49 -23.95 21.55
CA LYS A 87 6.98 -25.31 21.25
C LYS A 87 5.86 -25.28 20.22
N LEU A 88 4.94 -24.31 20.29
CA LEU A 88 3.87 -24.14 19.30
C LEU A 88 4.44 -23.84 17.92
N LEU A 89 5.49 -23.03 17.85
CA LEU A 89 6.23 -22.73 16.62
C LEU A 89 7.11 -23.88 16.11
N GLY A 90 7.10 -25.03 16.83
CA GLY A 90 7.85 -26.22 16.43
C GLY A 90 9.37 -26.09 16.61
N TYR A 91 9.82 -25.26 17.56
CA TYR A 91 11.22 -25.22 17.94
C TYR A 91 11.63 -26.48 18.74
N ARG A 92 12.80 -26.98 18.43
CA ARG A 92 13.35 -28.15 19.12
C ARG A 92 14.16 -27.76 20.37
N LYS A 93 13.78 -28.26 21.53
CA LYS A 93 14.54 -28.04 22.76
C LYS A 93 15.79 -28.91 22.76
N VAL A 94 16.96 -28.30 22.91
CA VAL A 94 18.26 -28.96 22.98
C VAL A 94 19.11 -28.38 24.13
N SER A 95 20.17 -29.03 24.52
CA SER A 95 21.10 -28.48 25.53
C SER A 95 21.98 -27.35 24.99
N ASN A 96 22.35 -27.41 23.70
CA ASN A 96 23.15 -26.39 23.04
C ASN A 96 22.64 -26.20 21.58
N PRO A 97 21.99 -25.09 21.25
CA PRO A 97 21.49 -24.82 19.90
C PRO A 97 22.64 -24.74 18.90
N ARG A 98 22.60 -25.58 17.84
CA ARG A 98 23.58 -25.60 16.76
C ARG A 98 22.95 -25.36 15.39
N GLN A 99 21.65 -25.38 15.32
CA GLN A 99 20.88 -25.20 14.08
C GLN A 99 19.73 -24.21 14.28
N VAL A 100 19.33 -23.61 13.18
CA VAL A 100 18.15 -22.74 13.12
C VAL A 100 16.90 -23.54 13.53
N GLY A 101 16.05 -22.95 14.38
CA GLY A 101 14.87 -23.64 14.92
C GLY A 101 15.15 -24.46 16.18
N GLU A 102 16.32 -24.30 16.79
CA GLU A 102 16.64 -24.91 18.09
C GLU A 102 16.66 -23.87 19.21
N PHE A 103 16.33 -24.30 20.42
CA PHE A 103 16.46 -23.47 21.61
C PHE A 103 16.95 -24.30 22.81
N SER A 104 17.63 -23.65 23.71
CA SER A 104 17.92 -24.19 25.05
C SER A 104 17.27 -23.30 26.11
N ALA A 105 16.86 -23.91 27.21
CA ALA A 105 16.22 -23.20 28.31
C ALA A 105 16.84 -23.62 29.64
N SER A 106 17.29 -22.63 30.37
CA SER A 106 17.71 -22.67 31.76
C SER A 106 16.60 -22.04 32.62
N SER A 107 16.78 -22.00 33.94
CA SER A 107 15.78 -21.43 34.87
C SER A 107 15.45 -19.94 34.60
N THR A 108 16.42 -19.14 34.15
CA THR A 108 16.30 -17.68 33.98
C THR A 108 16.69 -17.20 32.59
N ARG A 109 17.06 -18.11 31.69
CA ARG A 109 17.55 -17.73 30.35
C ARG A 109 17.04 -18.71 29.30
N ILE A 110 16.74 -18.17 28.13
CA ILE A 110 16.47 -18.96 26.94
C ILE A 110 17.41 -18.48 25.85
N GLU A 111 18.16 -19.44 25.29
CA GLU A 111 18.94 -19.22 24.08
C GLU A 111 18.21 -19.84 22.93
N LEU A 112 18.00 -19.05 21.88
CA LEU A 112 17.23 -19.48 20.74
C LEU A 112 17.91 -19.07 19.43
N TRP A 113 17.82 -19.93 18.39
CA TRP A 113 18.26 -19.63 17.04
C TRP A 113 17.05 -19.51 16.14
N ARG A 114 16.62 -18.23 15.93
CA ARG A 114 15.44 -17.87 15.16
C ARG A 114 15.62 -18.20 13.68
N ARG A 115 14.54 -18.68 13.04
CA ARG A 115 14.46 -18.88 11.60
C ARG A 115 14.30 -17.53 10.88
N PRO A 116 14.76 -17.44 9.61
CA PRO A 116 14.47 -16.26 8.80
C PRO A 116 12.97 -16.23 8.47
N PHE A 117 12.37 -15.05 8.48
CA PHE A 117 10.97 -14.86 8.12
C PHE A 117 10.73 -13.47 7.52
N LEU A 118 9.59 -13.32 6.80
CA LEU A 118 9.19 -12.05 6.23
C LEU A 118 8.33 -11.28 7.24
N HIS A 119 8.83 -10.13 7.67
CA HIS A 119 8.12 -9.20 8.56
C HIS A 119 7.63 -7.98 7.74
N PRO A 120 6.54 -7.28 8.14
CA PRO A 120 6.10 -6.05 7.47
C PRO A 120 7.17 -4.98 7.32
N GLU A 121 8.11 -4.91 8.26
CA GLU A 121 9.24 -3.98 8.25
C GLU A 121 10.44 -4.47 7.40
N GLY A 122 10.34 -5.64 6.79
CA GLY A 122 11.38 -6.22 5.94
C GLY A 122 11.75 -7.65 6.29
N ASN A 123 12.62 -8.23 5.48
CA ASN A 123 13.08 -9.60 5.68
C ASN A 123 13.96 -9.71 6.93
N GLN A 124 13.54 -10.54 7.88
CA GLN A 124 14.27 -10.83 9.11
C GLN A 124 15.17 -12.05 8.88
N ALA A 125 16.48 -11.83 8.90
CA ALA A 125 17.45 -12.90 8.78
C ALA A 125 17.45 -13.82 10.01
N GLU A 126 18.02 -15.02 9.87
CA GLU A 126 18.29 -15.91 11.01
C GLU A 126 19.13 -15.19 12.07
N GLN A 127 18.81 -15.41 13.32
CA GLN A 127 19.51 -14.75 14.40
C GLN A 127 19.54 -15.61 15.68
N ARG A 128 20.72 -15.75 16.26
CA ARG A 128 20.91 -16.42 17.55
C ARG A 128 20.92 -15.38 18.66
N VAL A 129 20.02 -15.54 19.63
CA VAL A 129 19.83 -14.59 20.72
C VAL A 129 19.76 -15.30 22.06
N MET A 130 20.16 -14.60 23.10
CA MET A 130 20.01 -15.00 24.50
C MET A 130 19.02 -14.04 25.17
N ILE A 131 17.95 -14.55 25.70
CA ILE A 131 16.91 -13.82 26.40
C ILE A 131 17.03 -14.16 27.88
N SER A 132 17.19 -13.16 28.72
CA SER A 132 17.21 -13.28 30.17
C SER A 132 15.90 -12.82 30.76
N PHE A 133 15.49 -13.49 31.83
CA PHE A 133 14.23 -13.22 32.54
C PHE A 133 14.49 -12.88 33.99
N ASP A 134 13.66 -12.01 34.52
CA ASP A 134 13.53 -11.68 35.93
C ASP A 134 12.11 -11.96 36.45
N SER A 135 11.76 -11.42 37.62
CA SER A 135 10.43 -11.55 38.21
C SER A 135 9.32 -10.80 37.45
N GLU A 136 9.68 -9.82 36.65
CA GLU A 136 8.72 -8.95 35.93
C GLU A 136 8.54 -9.37 34.47
N GLY A 137 9.49 -10.15 33.92
CA GLY A 137 9.44 -10.64 32.54
C GLY A 137 10.81 -10.70 31.86
N VAL A 138 10.92 -10.15 30.65
CA VAL A 138 12.18 -10.10 29.88
C VAL A 138 13.08 -9.01 30.44
N SER A 139 14.21 -9.37 31.03
CA SER A 139 15.18 -8.38 31.55
C SER A 139 16.16 -7.90 30.47
N SER A 140 16.61 -8.78 29.59
CA SER A 140 17.48 -8.38 28.47
C SER A 140 17.40 -9.35 27.31
N VAL A 141 17.64 -8.82 26.10
CA VAL A 141 17.74 -9.61 24.86
C VAL A 141 19.09 -9.30 24.22
N LYS A 142 19.98 -10.30 24.12
CA LYS A 142 21.34 -10.14 23.59
C LYS A 142 21.55 -10.99 22.37
N ARG A 143 22.13 -10.39 21.34
CA ARG A 143 22.58 -11.12 20.17
C ARG A 143 23.86 -11.90 20.51
N MET A 144 23.92 -13.17 20.11
CA MET A 144 25.06 -14.02 20.44
C MET A 144 26.31 -13.74 19.62
N SER A 145 26.18 -13.20 18.39
CA SER A 145 27.28 -12.94 17.47
C SER A 145 28.23 -11.83 17.96
N ASP A 146 27.68 -10.74 18.48
CA ASP A 146 28.42 -9.54 18.90
C ASP A 146 28.17 -9.15 20.36
N LYS A 147 27.38 -9.93 21.08
CA LYS A 147 26.96 -9.69 22.46
C LYS A 147 26.25 -8.36 22.71
N ARG A 148 25.79 -7.71 21.65
CA ARG A 148 25.04 -6.44 21.75
C ARG A 148 23.63 -6.69 22.23
N GLU A 149 23.15 -5.77 23.04
CA GLU A 149 21.77 -5.73 23.48
C GLU A 149 20.87 -5.26 22.35
N LEU A 150 19.75 -5.96 22.15
CA LEU A 150 18.75 -5.62 21.14
C LEU A 150 17.61 -4.86 21.82
N ALA A 151 17.22 -3.72 21.23
CA ALA A 151 16.08 -2.96 21.69
C ALA A 151 14.77 -3.72 21.49
N VAL A 152 14.64 -4.41 20.35
CA VAL A 152 13.49 -5.26 20.02
C VAL A 152 13.96 -6.48 19.24
N PHE A 153 13.37 -7.62 19.55
CA PHE A 153 13.55 -8.87 18.82
C PHE A 153 12.19 -9.44 18.45
N HIS A 154 11.95 -9.64 17.17
CA HIS A 154 10.72 -10.24 16.68
C HIS A 154 10.86 -11.74 16.51
N LEU A 155 9.99 -12.49 17.15
CA LEU A 155 9.84 -13.91 16.91
C LEU A 155 8.93 -14.12 15.71
N GLU A 156 9.19 -15.14 14.90
CA GLU A 156 8.33 -15.51 13.78
C GLU A 156 6.88 -15.79 14.24
N PRO A 157 5.88 -15.50 13.39
CA PRO A 157 4.48 -15.78 13.68
C PRO A 157 4.14 -17.27 13.60
#